data_5f9c66efb46f0b3b84778e2e1ab3ff59
#
_entry.id   5f9c66efb46f0b3b84778e2e1ab3ff59
#
_cell.length_a   1.000
_cell.length_b   1.000
_cell.length_c   1.000
_cell.angle_alpha   90.00
_cell.angle_beta   90.00
_cell.angle_gamma   90.00
#
_symmetry.space_group_name_H-M   'P 1'
#
loop_
_entity.id
_entity.type
_entity.pdbx_description
1 polymer ?
#
loop_
_entity_poly.entity_id
_entity_poly.type
_entity_poly.pdbx_seq_one_letter_code
_entity_poly.pdbx_strand_id
1 'polypeptide(L)'
;MARYLLEEAGLTVEMQVKIPGMGHLDLLVDGLLGIETDGFDHHSSRSAYREDRRRWNVTVVRGVPTLRVTFEMLAGKPQEFVLMVQRALATYAVRSDSGHRRAVDVPAQ
;
A
#
# COMPACT_ATOMS: atom_id res chain seq x y z
N MET A 1 0.69 -14.04 2.06
CA MET A 1 1.66 -13.95 3.18
C MET A 1 1.63 -12.60 3.87
N ALA A 2 1.70 -11.51 3.12
CA ALA A 2 1.69 -10.17 3.73
C ALA A 2 0.45 -9.93 4.58
N ARG A 3 -0.71 -10.24 4.06
CA ARG A 3 -1.97 -10.08 4.78
C ARG A 3 -1.95 -10.84 6.11
N TYR A 4 -1.50 -12.09 6.09
CA TYR A 4 -1.45 -12.91 7.29
C TYR A 4 -0.55 -12.30 8.36
N LEU A 5 0.64 -11.85 7.95
CA LEU A 5 1.59 -11.23 8.88
C LEU A 5 1.00 -9.99 9.55
N LEU A 6 0.30 -9.19 8.78
CA LEU A 6 -0.27 -7.94 9.29
C LEU A 6 -1.48 -8.21 10.19
N GLU A 7 -2.32 -9.15 9.82
CA GLU A 7 -3.47 -9.51 10.65
C GLU A 7 -3.03 -10.13 11.97
N GLU A 8 -1.97 -10.94 11.95
CA GLU A 8 -1.37 -11.50 13.18
C GLU A 8 -0.87 -10.39 14.10
N ALA A 9 -0.45 -9.27 13.54
CA ALA A 9 0.01 -8.13 14.32
C ALA A 9 -1.15 -7.23 14.79
N GLY A 10 -2.39 -7.62 14.52
CA GLY A 10 -3.57 -6.89 14.98
C GLY A 10 -4.03 -5.79 14.05
N LEU A 11 -3.52 -5.75 12.83
CA LEU A 11 -3.90 -4.72 11.86
C LEU A 11 -5.06 -5.17 10.98
N THR A 12 -5.86 -4.22 10.53
CA THR A 12 -6.99 -4.49 9.64
C THR A 12 -6.52 -4.37 8.20
N VAL A 13 -6.75 -5.41 7.40
CA VAL A 13 -6.25 -5.46 6.03
C VAL A 13 -7.39 -5.69 5.05
N GLU A 14 -7.50 -4.82 4.06
CA GLU A 14 -8.43 -4.99 2.95
C GLU A 14 -7.62 -5.37 1.72
N MET A 15 -8.14 -6.30 0.91
CA MET A 15 -7.45 -6.78 -0.29
C MET A 15 -8.08 -6.20 -1.54
N GLN A 16 -7.25 -5.99 -2.55
CA GLN A 16 -7.69 -5.59 -3.88
C GLN A 16 -8.64 -4.39 -3.83
N VAL A 17 -8.20 -3.35 -3.16
CA VAL A 17 -8.99 -2.14 -2.97
C VAL A 17 -8.90 -1.26 -4.21
N LYS A 18 -10.05 -0.89 -4.76
CA LYS A 18 -10.07 -0.02 -5.94
C LYS A 18 -9.74 1.42 -5.56
N ILE A 19 -8.72 1.96 -6.20
CA ILE A 19 -8.34 3.37 -6.07
C ILE A 19 -8.65 4.04 -7.40
N PRO A 20 -9.53 5.03 -7.42
CA PRO A 20 -9.90 5.69 -8.68
C PRO A 20 -8.69 6.22 -9.42
N GLY A 21 -8.60 5.87 -10.69
CA GLY A 21 -7.49 6.27 -11.55
C GLY A 21 -6.27 5.37 -11.49
N MET A 22 -6.16 4.51 -10.49
CA MET A 22 -5.01 3.63 -10.33
C MET A 22 -5.31 2.19 -10.74
N GLY A 23 -6.48 1.70 -10.38
CA GLY A 23 -6.84 0.30 -10.49
C GLY A 23 -7.00 -0.30 -9.10
N HIS A 24 -6.48 -1.50 -8.88
CA HIS A 24 -6.59 -2.16 -7.59
C HIS A 24 -5.26 -2.14 -6.86
N LEU A 25 -5.32 -1.72 -5.61
CA LEU A 25 -4.21 -1.78 -4.68
C LEU A 25 -4.21 -3.17 -4.04
N ASP A 26 -3.04 -3.80 -3.94
CA ASP A 26 -2.98 -5.15 -3.40
C ASP A 26 -3.56 -5.23 -1.99
N LEU A 27 -3.09 -4.39 -1.10
CA LEU A 27 -3.57 -4.33 0.28
C LEU A 27 -3.73 -2.89 0.73
N LEU A 28 -4.73 -2.65 1.57
CA LEU A 28 -4.91 -1.38 2.27
C LEU A 28 -4.99 -1.70 3.76
N VAL A 29 -4.09 -1.12 4.55
CA VAL A 29 -3.95 -1.40 5.97
C VAL A 29 -4.56 -0.27 6.78
N ASP A 30 -5.48 -0.62 7.67
CA ASP A 30 -6.19 0.31 8.56
C ASP A 30 -6.86 1.46 7.79
N GLY A 31 -7.20 1.24 6.53
CA GLY A 31 -7.82 2.23 5.68
C GLY A 31 -6.91 3.40 5.32
N LEU A 32 -5.61 3.27 5.52
CA LEU A 32 -4.68 4.39 5.46
C LEU A 32 -3.46 4.13 4.58
N LEU A 33 -2.83 2.98 4.73
CA LEU A 33 -1.55 2.66 4.12
C LEU A 33 -1.70 1.57 3.07
N GLY A 34 -1.28 1.88 1.85
CA GLY A 34 -1.27 0.91 0.77
C GLY A 34 -0.02 0.05 0.78
N ILE A 35 -0.17 -1.19 0.35
CA ILE A 35 0.97 -2.09 0.17
C ILE A 35 0.85 -2.76 -1.19
N GLU A 36 1.92 -2.68 -1.97
CA GLU A 36 2.03 -3.37 -3.24
C GLU A 36 3.15 -4.38 -3.15
N THR A 37 2.90 -5.61 -3.57
CA THR A 37 3.92 -6.65 -3.56
C THR A 37 4.48 -6.84 -4.95
N ASP A 38 5.80 -6.83 -5.06
CA ASP A 38 6.48 -7.03 -6.34
C ASP A 38 6.96 -8.46 -6.46
N GLY A 39 6.55 -9.13 -7.56
CA GLY A 39 6.99 -10.48 -7.84
C GLY A 39 8.28 -10.50 -8.66
N PHE A 40 8.79 -11.71 -8.87
CA PHE A 40 10.00 -11.92 -9.68
C PHE A 40 9.78 -11.63 -11.16
N ASP A 41 8.55 -11.73 -11.61
CA ASP A 41 8.22 -11.58 -13.03
C ASP A 41 8.08 -10.14 -13.45
N HIS A 42 8.82 -9.28 -12.80
CA HIS A 42 8.76 -7.88 -13.09
C HIS A 42 9.35 -7.61 -14.46
N HIS A 43 8.48 -7.36 -15.42
CA HIS A 43 8.89 -7.05 -16.77
C HIS A 43 9.46 -5.66 -16.84
N SER A 44 10.66 -5.56 -17.38
CA SER A 44 11.33 -4.28 -17.50
C SER A 44 11.02 -3.58 -18.82
N SER A 45 9.86 -3.85 -19.42
CA SER A 45 9.46 -3.17 -20.63
C SER A 45 9.17 -1.68 -20.35
N ARG A 46 9.34 -0.86 -21.35
CA ARG A 46 9.10 0.57 -21.22
C ARG A 46 7.64 0.86 -20.86
N SER A 47 6.71 0.12 -21.41
CA SER A 47 5.29 0.33 -21.11
C SER A 47 4.94 -0.08 -19.68
N ALA A 48 5.53 -1.18 -19.19
CA ALA A 48 5.33 -1.60 -17.80
C ALA A 48 5.91 -0.57 -16.84
N TYR A 49 7.07 -0.01 -17.17
CA TYR A 49 7.71 1.03 -16.36
C TYR A 49 6.84 2.28 -16.29
N ARG A 50 6.26 2.70 -17.41
CA ARG A 50 5.38 3.88 -17.45
C ARG A 50 4.12 3.64 -16.64
N GLU A 51 3.54 2.45 -16.74
CA GLU A 51 2.32 2.11 -16.01
C GLU A 51 2.58 2.10 -14.51
N ASP A 52 3.72 1.55 -14.06
CA ASP A 52 4.12 1.58 -12.66
C ASP A 52 4.21 3.00 -12.14
N ARG A 53 4.83 3.89 -12.92
CA ARG A 53 4.98 5.29 -12.52
C ARG A 53 3.64 5.98 -12.44
N ARG A 54 2.77 5.72 -13.40
CA ARG A 54 1.45 6.30 -13.42
C ARG A 54 0.66 5.88 -12.17
N ARG A 55 0.67 4.59 -11.87
CA ARG A 55 -0.03 4.06 -10.71
C ARG A 55 0.49 4.67 -9.42
N TRP A 56 1.80 4.75 -9.29
CA TRP A 56 2.43 5.36 -8.12
C TRP A 56 1.99 6.81 -7.95
N ASN A 57 2.02 7.58 -9.03
CA ASN A 57 1.65 8.98 -8.97
C ASN A 57 0.20 9.17 -8.55
N VAL A 58 -0.68 8.27 -8.98
CA VAL A 58 -2.09 8.34 -8.57
C VAL A 58 -2.21 8.12 -7.06
N THR A 59 -1.48 7.18 -6.49
CA THR A 59 -1.54 6.96 -5.04
C THR A 59 -1.10 8.20 -4.28
N VAL A 60 -0.07 8.88 -4.76
CA VAL A 60 0.38 10.12 -4.13
C VAL A 60 -0.70 11.20 -4.23
N VAL A 61 -1.27 11.38 -5.41
CA VAL A 61 -2.32 12.39 -5.62
C VAL A 61 -3.55 12.11 -4.77
N ARG A 62 -3.89 10.84 -4.61
CA ARG A 62 -5.04 10.42 -3.80
C ARG A 62 -4.75 10.43 -2.30
N GLY A 63 -3.52 10.67 -1.92
CA GLY A 63 -3.15 10.68 -0.50
C GLY A 63 -3.09 9.32 0.13
N VAL A 64 -2.79 8.27 -0.64
CA VAL A 64 -2.61 6.92 -0.13
C VAL A 64 -1.11 6.63 -0.10
N PRO A 65 -0.45 6.84 1.05
CA PRO A 65 0.95 6.46 1.14
C PRO A 65 1.06 4.96 0.92
N THR A 66 1.97 4.54 0.06
CA THR A 66 2.04 3.14 -0.37
C THR A 66 3.47 2.63 -0.28
N LEU A 67 3.63 1.50 0.41
CA LEU A 67 4.90 0.80 0.49
C LEU A 67 4.95 -0.27 -0.61
N ARG A 68 6.12 -0.43 -1.21
CA ARG A 68 6.35 -1.50 -2.17
C ARG A 68 7.30 -2.49 -1.53
N VAL A 69 6.90 -3.75 -1.48
CA VAL A 69 7.68 -4.79 -0.82
C VAL A 69 7.88 -5.96 -1.76
N THR A 70 8.97 -6.69 -1.55
CA THR A 70 9.28 -7.87 -2.35
C THR A 70 8.88 -9.13 -1.62
N PHE A 71 8.68 -10.21 -2.36
CA PHE A 71 8.42 -11.51 -1.74
C PHE A 71 9.61 -11.96 -0.89
N GLU A 72 10.83 -11.59 -1.30
CA GLU A 72 12.03 -11.92 -0.53
C GLU A 72 11.99 -11.29 0.84
N MET A 73 11.54 -10.05 0.95
CA MET A 73 11.40 -9.39 2.25
C MET A 73 10.36 -10.10 3.11
N LEU A 74 9.23 -10.45 2.52
CA LEU A 74 8.16 -11.12 3.27
C LEU A 74 8.62 -12.48 3.78
N ALA A 75 9.36 -13.22 2.98
CA ALA A 75 9.83 -14.56 3.33
C ALA A 75 11.03 -14.52 4.26
N GLY A 76 11.97 -13.60 4.02
CA GLY A 76 13.24 -13.58 4.73
C GLY A 76 13.27 -12.67 5.94
N LYS A 77 12.46 -11.61 5.93
CA LYS A 77 12.46 -10.60 7.01
C LYS A 77 11.05 -10.20 7.40
N PRO A 78 10.20 -11.16 7.77
CA PRO A 78 8.79 -10.85 8.06
C PRO A 78 8.61 -9.89 9.22
N GLN A 79 9.45 -9.96 10.23
CA GLN A 79 9.35 -9.07 11.39
C GLN A 79 9.70 -7.64 11.01
N GLU A 80 10.70 -7.47 10.17
CA GLU A 80 11.08 -6.14 9.70
C GLU A 80 9.97 -5.53 8.83
N PHE A 81 9.31 -6.35 8.03
CA PHE A 81 8.18 -5.91 7.24
C PHE A 81 7.05 -5.38 8.14
N VAL A 82 6.66 -6.16 9.15
CA VAL A 82 5.60 -5.75 10.07
C VAL A 82 5.97 -4.45 10.78
N LEU A 83 7.20 -4.35 11.25
CA LEU A 83 7.67 -3.17 11.95
C LEU A 83 7.64 -1.92 11.05
N MET A 84 8.05 -2.09 9.80
CA MET A 84 8.01 -1.00 8.82
C MET A 84 6.59 -0.50 8.61
N VAL A 85 5.64 -1.43 8.48
CA VAL A 85 4.22 -1.07 8.31
C VAL A 85 3.70 -0.33 9.53
N GLN A 86 4.01 -0.82 10.72
CA GLN A 86 3.58 -0.18 11.96
C GLN A 86 4.13 1.23 12.09
N ARG A 87 5.38 1.44 11.71
CA ARG A 87 6.00 2.77 11.73
C ARG A 87 5.36 3.70 10.72
N ALA A 88 5.07 3.21 9.53
CA ALA A 88 4.40 4.01 8.51
C ALA A 88 3.00 4.41 8.98
N LEU A 89 2.26 3.47 9.56
CA LEU A 89 0.93 3.77 10.09
C LEU A 89 0.99 4.83 11.19
N ALA A 90 1.95 4.73 12.09
CA ALA A 90 2.11 5.73 13.15
C ALA A 90 2.37 7.13 12.58
N THR A 91 3.18 7.19 11.53
CA THR A 91 3.50 8.46 10.88
C THR A 91 2.26 9.10 10.26
N TYR A 92 1.49 8.30 9.52
CA TYR A 92 0.36 8.85 8.77
C TYR A 92 -0.93 8.94 9.59
N ALA A 93 -1.06 8.19 10.67
CA ALA A 93 -2.20 8.29 11.57
C ALA A 93 -2.26 9.67 12.22
N VAL A 94 -1.12 10.23 12.57
CA VAL A 94 -1.04 11.58 13.14
C VAL A 94 -1.63 12.62 12.17
N ARG A 95 -1.34 12.46 10.88
CA ARG A 95 -1.89 13.36 9.85
C ARG A 95 -3.38 13.17 9.66
N SER A 96 -3.87 11.93 9.76
CA SER A 96 -5.31 11.63 9.65
C SER A 96 -6.08 12.29 10.78
N ASP A 97 -5.51 12.34 11.97
CA ASP A 97 -6.14 12.94 13.14
C ASP A 97 -6.35 14.44 13.00
N SER A 98 -5.74 15.07 12.03
CA SER A 98 -5.95 16.49 11.78
C SER A 98 -7.15 16.76 10.86
N GLY A 99 -8.01 15.77 10.65
CA GLY A 99 -9.26 15.95 9.96
C GLY A 99 -9.27 15.54 8.49
N HIS A 100 -8.25 14.87 8.04
CA HIS A 100 -8.20 14.40 6.65
C HIS A 100 -9.07 13.17 6.47
N ARG A 101 -9.76 13.11 5.34
CA ARG A 101 -10.49 11.92 4.96
C ARG A 101 -9.52 10.83 4.53
N ARG A 102 -9.96 9.59 4.68
CA ARG A 102 -9.26 8.48 4.04
C ARG A 102 -9.31 8.67 2.53
N ALA A 103 -8.23 8.33 1.86
CA ALA A 103 -8.14 8.49 0.41
C ALA A 103 -9.22 7.71 -0.34
N VAL A 104 -9.57 6.53 0.16
CA VAL A 104 -10.58 5.67 -0.48
C VAL A 104 -12.01 6.17 -0.25
N ASP A 105 -12.21 7.07 0.70
CA ASP A 105 -13.51 7.67 0.99
C ASP A 105 -13.75 8.92 0.17
N VAL A 106 -12.75 9.38 -0.56
CA VAL A 106 -12.88 10.55 -1.41
C VAL A 106 -13.68 10.18 -2.66
N PRO A 107 -14.76 10.93 -2.99
CA PRO A 107 -15.52 10.60 -4.18
C PRO A 107 -14.67 10.63 -5.44
N ALA A 108 -14.96 9.71 -6.37
CA ALA A 108 -14.31 9.72 -7.66
C ALA A 108 -14.72 10.97 -8.40
N GLN A 109 -13.76 11.70 -8.86
CA GLN A 109 -13.99 12.95 -9.58
C GLN A 109 -13.83 12.72 -11.06
#